data_57915c4256c592b2ee88b65597b60dbe
#
_entry.id   57915c4256c592b2ee88b65597b60dbe
#
_cell.length_a   1.000
_cell.length_b   1.000
_cell.length_c   1.000
_cell.angle_alpha   90.00
_cell.angle_beta   90.00
_cell.angle_gamma   90.00
#
_symmetry.space_group_name_H-M   'P 1'
#
loop_
_entity.id
_entity.type
_entity.pdbx_description
1 polymer ?
#
loop_
_entity_poly.entity_id
_entity_poly.type
_entity_poly.pdbx_seq_one_letter_code
_entity_poly.pdbx_strand_id
1 'polypeptide(L)'
;EYRDGNKKIAPVVAPRKGGVTIKREGYTTRRYAPPLVAPKRGLTIDDLNKRGFGEDLYSQITPEQREAQVLGNDLTELSTMIDGREEYMAASAMLNSGYVLKQYADDYGEKYEEFELFFYDGESDDSKYTPSGHWTDVDYDIIGDLRAMIRLLTSKGLPAEDLVFSPDVTDDIIKNKAIKELLDIRNVNIGTIAPIELPDGASRIGVINIDGHDINLISYDEQYEDENGELQYFMGEGNVVLTAPASGRSLYGAVSQLEQSDGRFHTYMANRVPKYTADAEAETLSLIHIPSPRDVEES
;
A
#
# COMPACT_ATOMS: atom_id res chain seq x y z
N GLU A 1 15.73 -5.92 -6.80
CA GLU A 1 16.65 -5.67 -7.92
C GLU A 1 16.17 -4.49 -8.75
N TYR A 2 17.04 -3.52 -8.92
CA TYR A 2 16.75 -2.34 -9.72
C TYR A 2 17.62 -2.33 -10.98
N ARG A 3 16.99 -2.16 -12.13
CA ARG A 3 17.66 -2.03 -13.42
C ARG A 3 17.11 -0.81 -14.16
N ASP A 4 17.98 0.13 -14.46
CA ASP A 4 17.60 1.26 -15.34
C ASP A 4 17.21 0.75 -16.72
N GLY A 5 16.13 1.30 -17.25
CA GLY A 5 15.66 0.97 -18.60
C GLY A 5 16.74 1.27 -19.66
N ASN A 6 17.08 0.28 -20.48
CA ASN A 6 18.10 0.46 -21.51
C ASN A 6 17.55 1.31 -22.67
N LYS A 7 17.93 2.58 -22.72
CA LYS A 7 17.59 3.52 -23.80
C LYS A 7 18.68 3.64 -24.87
N LYS A 8 19.68 2.73 -24.86
CA LYS A 8 20.79 2.75 -25.82
C LYS A 8 20.31 2.40 -27.22
N ILE A 9 20.64 3.25 -28.18
CA ILE A 9 20.38 3.01 -29.59
C ILE A 9 21.47 2.07 -30.12
N ALA A 10 21.09 1.11 -30.98
CA ALA A 10 22.03 0.19 -31.59
C ALA A 10 23.08 0.93 -32.41
N PRO A 11 24.39 0.68 -32.22
CA PRO A 11 25.43 1.32 -33.01
C PRO A 11 25.42 0.83 -34.48
N VAL A 12 25.61 1.73 -35.39
CA VAL A 12 25.79 1.42 -36.81
C VAL A 12 27.24 1.06 -37.09
N VAL A 13 27.49 -0.06 -37.74
CA VAL A 13 28.83 -0.55 -38.09
C VAL A 13 29.08 -0.50 -39.58
N ALA A 14 30.33 -0.25 -39.95
CA ALA A 14 30.72 -0.25 -41.36
C ALA A 14 30.58 -1.63 -42.02
N PRO A 15 30.32 -1.73 -43.35
CA PRO A 15 30.25 -2.98 -44.04
C PRO A 15 31.53 -3.83 -43.84
N ARG A 16 31.37 -5.13 -43.65
CA ARG A 16 32.45 -6.12 -43.41
C ARG A 16 33.20 -5.98 -42.08
N LYS A 17 32.65 -5.27 -41.07
CA LYS A 17 33.15 -5.28 -39.70
C LYS A 17 32.21 -6.07 -38.82
N GLY A 18 32.76 -6.80 -37.87
CA GLY A 18 31.97 -7.46 -36.83
C GLY A 18 31.22 -6.44 -35.97
N GLY A 19 30.13 -6.84 -35.34
CA GLY A 19 29.34 -5.96 -34.49
C GLY A 19 30.17 -5.34 -33.34
N VAL A 20 29.68 -4.22 -32.81
CA VAL A 20 30.25 -3.59 -31.61
C VAL A 20 29.76 -4.33 -30.37
N THR A 21 30.67 -4.73 -29.50
CA THR A 21 30.32 -5.36 -28.23
C THR A 21 29.73 -4.31 -27.29
N ILE A 22 28.48 -4.47 -26.96
CA ILE A 22 27.79 -3.62 -25.96
C ILE A 22 27.93 -4.30 -24.60
N LYS A 23 28.48 -3.57 -23.62
CA LYS A 23 28.54 -4.07 -22.24
C LYS A 23 27.12 -4.20 -21.67
N ARG A 24 26.87 -5.32 -20.99
CA ARG A 24 25.64 -5.47 -20.21
C ARG A 24 25.69 -4.51 -19.05
N GLU A 25 24.56 -3.84 -18.81
CA GLU A 25 24.42 -3.03 -17.61
C GLU A 25 24.31 -3.94 -16.40
N GLY A 26 24.97 -3.55 -15.32
CA GLY A 26 24.85 -4.23 -14.05
C GLY A 26 23.47 -3.98 -13.44
N TYR A 27 23.13 -4.70 -12.42
CA TYR A 27 21.99 -4.47 -11.56
C TYR A 27 22.48 -4.27 -10.13
N THR A 28 21.72 -3.51 -9.35
CA THR A 28 22.00 -3.32 -7.94
C THR A 28 21.00 -4.17 -7.15
N THR A 29 21.51 -5.04 -6.28
CA THR A 29 20.68 -5.84 -5.38
C THR A 29 20.72 -5.22 -3.99
N ARG A 30 19.56 -4.89 -3.44
CA ARG A 30 19.41 -4.50 -2.04
C ARG A 30 18.63 -5.58 -1.31
N ARG A 31 19.03 -5.89 -0.09
CA ARG A 31 18.30 -6.82 0.78
C ARG A 31 17.50 -6.01 1.78
N TYR A 32 16.24 -6.33 1.91
CA TYR A 32 15.33 -5.77 2.90
C TYR A 32 14.79 -6.90 3.77
N ALA A 33 14.84 -6.72 5.08
CA ALA A 33 14.17 -7.60 6.02
C ALA A 33 12.75 -7.05 6.23
N PRO A 34 11.69 -7.78 5.88
CA PRO A 34 10.33 -7.31 6.10
C PRO A 34 9.99 -7.36 7.59
N PRO A 35 9.19 -6.38 8.11
CA PRO A 35 8.71 -6.43 9.47
C PRO A 35 7.70 -7.56 9.66
N LEU A 36 7.67 -8.16 10.84
CA LEU A 36 6.67 -9.15 11.21
C LEU A 36 5.43 -8.42 11.74
N VAL A 37 4.30 -8.59 11.07
CA VAL A 37 3.00 -8.07 11.52
C VAL A 37 2.23 -9.26 12.10
N ALA A 38 1.96 -9.29 13.39
CA ALA A 38 1.36 -10.44 14.07
C ALA A 38 0.32 -10.00 15.12
N PRO A 39 -0.84 -9.49 14.68
CA PRO A 39 -1.90 -9.17 15.60
C PRO A 39 -2.43 -10.45 16.27
N LYS A 40 -2.67 -10.38 17.60
CA LYS A 40 -3.08 -11.48 18.42
C LYS A 40 -4.37 -11.15 19.16
N ARG A 41 -5.29 -12.09 19.24
CA ARG A 41 -6.48 -11.99 20.06
C ARG A 41 -6.63 -13.24 20.93
N GLY A 42 -6.86 -13.03 22.20
CA GLY A 42 -7.12 -14.12 23.16
C GLY A 42 -8.62 -14.29 23.38
N LEU A 43 -9.07 -15.52 23.52
CA LEU A 43 -10.43 -15.89 23.87
C LEU A 43 -10.39 -16.67 25.18
N THR A 44 -11.14 -16.21 26.17
CA THR A 44 -11.24 -16.86 27.48
C THR A 44 -12.58 -17.58 27.64
N ILE A 45 -12.66 -18.54 28.59
CA ILE A 45 -13.91 -19.24 28.92
C ILE A 45 -14.99 -18.26 29.39
N ASP A 46 -14.59 -17.18 30.07
CA ASP A 46 -15.51 -16.13 30.48
C ASP A 46 -16.17 -15.40 29.33
N ASP A 47 -15.47 -15.24 28.22
CA ASP A 47 -16.01 -14.60 27.00
C ASP A 47 -17.02 -15.53 26.32
N LEU A 48 -16.79 -16.84 26.34
CA LEU A 48 -17.74 -17.84 25.83
C LEU A 48 -18.99 -17.94 26.69
N ASN A 49 -18.90 -17.69 27.99
CA ASN A 49 -20.05 -17.70 28.90
C ASN A 49 -20.87 -16.40 28.85
N LYS A 50 -20.29 -15.31 28.33
CA LYS A 50 -21.00 -14.04 28.11
C LYS A 50 -21.86 -14.15 26.86
N ARG A 51 -23.03 -13.52 26.90
CA ARG A 51 -23.92 -13.42 25.76
C ARG A 51 -23.30 -12.52 24.68
N GLY A 52 -23.28 -12.99 23.44
CA GLY A 52 -22.81 -12.23 22.30
C GLY A 52 -23.68 -11.03 21.95
N PHE A 53 -23.12 -10.04 21.27
CA PHE A 53 -23.88 -8.91 20.76
C PHE A 53 -24.92 -9.37 19.72
N GLY A 54 -26.17 -8.95 19.89
CA GLY A 54 -27.28 -9.35 18.99
C GLY A 54 -27.89 -10.72 19.30
N GLU A 55 -27.43 -11.43 20.30
CA GLU A 55 -27.94 -12.73 20.71
C GLU A 55 -29.25 -12.57 21.52
N ASP A 56 -30.27 -13.38 21.21
CA ASP A 56 -31.57 -13.32 21.87
C ASP A 56 -31.51 -13.83 23.31
N LEU A 57 -32.41 -13.36 24.19
CA LEU A 57 -32.41 -13.69 25.62
C LEU A 57 -32.57 -15.20 25.89
N TYR A 58 -33.20 -15.91 24.97
CA TYR A 58 -33.45 -17.36 25.03
C TYR A 58 -32.70 -18.12 23.92
N SER A 59 -31.57 -17.59 23.48
CA SER A 59 -30.71 -18.25 22.50
C SER A 59 -30.32 -19.64 22.96
N GLN A 60 -30.42 -20.61 22.02
CA GLN A 60 -29.98 -22.00 22.26
C GLN A 60 -28.59 -22.27 21.66
N ILE A 61 -27.80 -21.21 21.44
CA ILE A 61 -26.44 -21.33 20.90
C ILE A 61 -25.59 -22.05 21.95
N THR A 62 -24.96 -23.15 21.53
CA THR A 62 -24.02 -23.88 22.38
C THR A 62 -22.69 -23.12 22.53
N PRO A 63 -21.93 -23.33 23.62
CA PRO A 63 -20.60 -22.73 23.79
C PRO A 63 -19.68 -23.00 22.59
N GLU A 64 -19.72 -24.20 22.02
CA GLU A 64 -18.93 -24.58 20.83
C GLU A 64 -19.31 -23.78 19.58
N GLN A 65 -20.61 -23.55 19.39
CA GLN A 65 -21.10 -22.72 18.28
C GLN A 65 -20.68 -21.26 18.46
N ARG A 66 -20.71 -20.76 19.70
CA ARG A 66 -20.26 -19.40 20.03
C ARG A 66 -18.76 -19.26 19.82
N GLU A 67 -17.96 -20.23 20.25
CA GLU A 67 -16.52 -20.28 19.99
C GLU A 67 -16.22 -20.18 18.49
N ALA A 68 -16.85 -21.01 17.66
CA ALA A 68 -16.65 -20.99 16.22
C ALA A 68 -17.04 -19.64 15.60
N GLN A 69 -18.11 -19.00 16.09
CA GLN A 69 -18.54 -17.68 15.61
C GLN A 69 -17.55 -16.58 16.02
N VAL A 70 -17.10 -16.55 17.27
CA VAL A 70 -16.13 -15.57 17.77
C VAL A 70 -14.81 -15.72 17.05
N LEU A 71 -14.28 -16.94 16.92
CA LEU A 71 -13.04 -17.18 16.17
C LEU A 71 -13.14 -16.77 14.71
N GLY A 72 -14.29 -16.99 14.06
CA GLY A 72 -14.52 -16.56 12.69
C GLY A 72 -14.50 -15.02 12.54
N ASN A 73 -15.16 -14.33 13.47
CA ASN A 73 -15.16 -12.87 13.50
C ASN A 73 -13.76 -12.31 13.80
N ASP A 74 -13.08 -12.87 14.80
CA ASP A 74 -11.72 -12.47 15.18
C ASP A 74 -10.74 -12.65 14.02
N LEU A 75 -10.83 -13.77 13.29
CA LEU A 75 -9.98 -13.99 12.11
C LEU A 75 -10.22 -12.94 11.02
N THR A 76 -11.48 -12.57 10.79
CA THR A 76 -11.83 -11.54 9.82
C THR A 76 -11.31 -10.17 10.25
N GLU A 77 -11.52 -9.79 11.50
CA GLU A 77 -11.04 -8.51 12.04
C GLU A 77 -9.51 -8.42 12.04
N LEU A 78 -8.80 -9.50 12.45
CA LEU A 78 -7.34 -9.55 12.40
C LEU A 78 -6.81 -9.45 10.95
N SER A 79 -7.52 -10.06 9.99
CA SER A 79 -7.18 -9.89 8.57
C SER A 79 -7.31 -8.45 8.12
N THR A 80 -8.40 -7.78 8.46
CA THR A 80 -8.62 -6.36 8.14
C THR A 80 -7.55 -5.46 8.76
N MET A 81 -7.14 -5.73 10.01
CA MET A 81 -6.04 -4.99 10.65
C MET A 81 -4.70 -5.14 9.90
N ILE A 82 -4.45 -6.33 9.35
CA ILE A 82 -3.24 -6.58 8.56
C ILE A 82 -3.33 -5.84 7.22
N ASP A 83 -4.49 -5.90 6.55
CA ASP A 83 -4.72 -5.21 5.29
C ASP A 83 -4.50 -3.70 5.46
N GLY A 84 -5.05 -3.10 6.52
CA GLY A 84 -4.80 -1.69 6.85
C GLY A 84 -3.32 -1.38 7.15
N ARG A 85 -2.57 -2.30 7.77
CA ARG A 85 -1.13 -2.11 7.99
C ARG A 85 -0.34 -2.20 6.67
N GLU A 86 -0.71 -3.10 5.77
CA GLU A 86 -0.10 -3.20 4.44
C GLU A 86 -0.37 -1.95 3.62
N GLU A 87 -1.58 -1.41 3.68
CA GLU A 87 -1.96 -0.15 3.02
C GLU A 87 -1.16 1.04 3.58
N TYR A 88 -1.04 1.14 4.90
CA TYR A 88 -0.19 2.16 5.54
C TYR A 88 1.26 2.10 5.07
N MET A 89 1.84 0.89 4.98
CA MET A 89 3.22 0.72 4.50
C MET A 89 3.35 1.09 3.02
N ALA A 90 2.35 0.74 2.19
CA ALA A 90 2.34 1.09 0.77
C ALA A 90 2.23 2.60 0.56
N ALA A 91 1.29 3.26 1.23
CA ALA A 91 1.12 4.72 1.18
C ALA A 91 2.38 5.44 1.66
N SER A 92 2.94 5.05 2.80
CA SER A 92 4.18 5.63 3.33
C SER A 92 5.38 5.41 2.40
N ALA A 93 5.48 4.25 1.76
CA ALA A 93 6.54 3.99 0.78
C ALA A 93 6.42 4.91 -0.44
N MET A 94 5.22 5.21 -0.91
CA MET A 94 4.98 6.11 -2.03
C MET A 94 5.23 7.57 -1.66
N LEU A 95 4.77 8.01 -0.48
CA LEU A 95 4.85 9.40 -0.06
C LEU A 95 6.24 9.77 0.50
N ASN A 96 6.85 8.88 1.27
CA ASN A 96 8.08 9.14 2.03
C ASN A 96 9.28 8.31 1.55
N SER A 97 9.14 7.54 0.45
CA SER A 97 10.17 6.62 -0.06
C SER A 97 10.57 5.52 0.92
N GLY A 98 9.76 5.29 1.93
CA GLY A 98 9.98 4.31 2.99
C GLY A 98 9.00 4.48 4.14
N TYR A 99 9.19 3.74 5.20
CA TYR A 99 8.36 3.82 6.40
C TYR A 99 9.14 3.57 7.68
N VAL A 100 8.64 4.15 8.77
CA VAL A 100 9.11 3.91 10.13
C VAL A 100 7.97 3.26 10.91
N LEU A 101 8.23 2.13 11.52
CA LEU A 101 7.27 1.35 12.28
C LEU A 101 7.79 1.12 13.70
N LYS A 102 6.90 1.06 14.67
CA LYS A 102 7.22 0.59 16.02
C LYS A 102 7.15 -0.93 16.06
N GLN A 103 8.25 -1.55 16.35
CA GLN A 103 8.37 -2.98 16.57
C GLN A 103 8.28 -3.26 18.07
N TYR A 104 7.14 -3.77 18.52
CA TYR A 104 6.92 -4.06 19.94
C TYR A 104 7.68 -5.30 20.38
N ALA A 105 8.37 -5.18 21.51
CA ALA A 105 9.19 -6.24 22.10
C ALA A 105 8.45 -6.99 23.24
N ASP A 106 7.26 -6.51 23.61
CA ASP A 106 6.44 -7.10 24.68
C ASP A 106 4.97 -7.29 24.23
N ASP A 107 4.25 -8.14 24.97
CA ASP A 107 2.84 -8.44 24.69
C ASP A 107 1.88 -7.28 25.05
N TYR A 108 2.35 -6.25 25.76
CA TYR A 108 1.55 -5.12 26.25
C TYR A 108 1.75 -3.85 25.44
N GLY A 109 2.71 -3.83 24.50
CA GLY A 109 2.99 -2.67 23.65
C GLY A 109 3.68 -1.50 24.37
N GLU A 110 4.32 -1.75 25.52
CA GLU A 110 5.01 -0.71 26.30
C GLU A 110 6.45 -0.48 25.82
N LYS A 111 7.10 -1.55 25.34
CA LYS A 111 8.49 -1.49 24.85
C LYS A 111 8.52 -1.73 23.35
N TYR A 112 9.08 -0.78 22.64
CA TYR A 112 9.24 -0.87 21.21
C TYR A 112 10.63 -0.40 20.77
N GLU A 113 11.06 -0.90 19.62
CA GLU A 113 12.19 -0.40 18.85
C GLU A 113 11.65 0.17 17.53
N GLU A 114 12.29 1.20 17.03
CA GLU A 114 11.92 1.75 15.72
C GLU A 114 12.53 0.89 14.61
N PHE A 115 11.67 0.41 13.73
CA PHE A 115 12.05 -0.29 12.53
C PHE A 115 11.92 0.66 11.34
N GLU A 116 13.05 1.00 10.75
CA GLU A 116 13.11 1.91 9.61
C GLU A 116 13.45 1.12 8.33
N LEU A 117 12.68 1.38 7.27
CA LEU A 117 12.96 0.84 5.96
C LEU A 117 12.78 1.92 4.90
N PHE A 118 13.88 2.29 4.24
CA PHE A 118 13.89 3.26 3.16
C PHE A 118 14.37 2.62 1.86
N PHE A 119 13.63 2.87 0.78
CA PHE A 119 13.92 2.32 -0.55
C PHE A 119 14.94 3.16 -1.31
N TYR A 120 15.05 4.46 -0.98
CA TYR A 120 15.95 5.41 -1.62
C TYR A 120 16.88 6.07 -0.59
N ASP A 121 18.16 6.25 -0.96
CA ASP A 121 19.18 6.87 -0.09
C ASP A 121 19.16 8.41 -0.23
N GLY A 122 18.11 9.05 0.13
CA GLY A 122 17.98 10.47 0.51
C GLY A 122 18.54 11.61 -0.37
N GLU A 123 19.58 11.43 -1.16
CA GLU A 123 20.24 12.54 -1.86
C GLU A 123 19.75 12.80 -3.29
N SER A 124 19.05 11.88 -3.92
CA SER A 124 18.46 12.06 -5.24
C SER A 124 17.14 11.33 -5.37
N ASP A 125 16.13 11.82 -4.68
CA ASP A 125 14.78 11.33 -4.86
C ASP A 125 14.17 11.94 -6.13
N ASP A 126 14.59 11.39 -7.27
CA ASP A 126 14.06 11.74 -8.59
C ASP A 126 12.55 11.44 -8.71
N SER A 127 11.94 10.82 -7.68
CA SER A 127 10.52 10.52 -7.63
C SER A 127 9.68 11.68 -7.09
N LYS A 128 10.29 12.63 -6.38
CA LYS A 128 9.60 13.79 -5.82
C LYS A 128 9.60 14.98 -6.78
N TYR A 129 8.41 15.51 -7.02
CA TYR A 129 8.20 16.75 -7.74
C TYR A 129 7.77 17.84 -6.76
N THR A 130 8.41 19.00 -6.82
CA THR A 130 8.02 20.17 -6.02
C THR A 130 7.40 21.23 -6.94
N PRO A 131 6.11 21.55 -6.79
CA PRO A 131 5.45 22.60 -7.54
C PRO A 131 6.09 23.96 -7.25
N SER A 132 6.03 24.87 -8.24
CA SER A 132 6.52 26.25 -8.07
C SER A 132 5.53 27.16 -7.32
N GLY A 133 4.28 26.73 -7.14
CA GLY A 133 3.21 27.44 -6.47
C GLY A 133 2.25 26.49 -5.77
N HIS A 134 1.13 27.02 -5.31
CA HIS A 134 0.14 26.24 -4.58
C HIS A 134 -1.07 25.92 -5.46
N TRP A 135 -1.50 24.65 -5.45
CA TRP A 135 -2.69 24.20 -6.20
C TRP A 135 -4.01 24.80 -5.70
N THR A 136 -4.02 25.33 -4.48
CA THR A 136 -5.14 26.11 -3.92
C THR A 136 -5.41 27.39 -4.69
N ASP A 137 -4.45 27.91 -5.47
CA ASP A 137 -4.67 29.07 -6.31
C ASP A 137 -5.41 28.65 -7.59
N VAL A 138 -6.59 29.21 -7.80
CA VAL A 138 -7.48 28.90 -8.93
C VAL A 138 -6.86 29.23 -10.30
N ASP A 139 -5.94 30.18 -10.33
CA ASP A 139 -5.23 30.61 -11.53
C ASP A 139 -3.87 29.90 -11.76
N TYR A 140 -3.46 29.04 -10.83
CA TYR A 140 -2.20 28.30 -10.93
C TYR A 140 -2.23 27.26 -12.05
N ASP A 141 -1.10 27.07 -12.76
CA ASP A 141 -0.97 26.11 -13.86
C ASP A 141 -0.71 24.68 -13.35
N ILE A 142 -1.74 24.04 -12.83
CA ILE A 142 -1.71 22.62 -12.41
C ILE A 142 -1.35 21.71 -13.60
N ILE A 143 -1.78 22.06 -14.82
CA ILE A 143 -1.51 21.25 -16.01
C ILE A 143 -0.02 21.24 -16.33
N GLY A 144 0.66 22.36 -16.11
CA GLY A 144 2.13 22.45 -16.24
C GLY A 144 2.84 21.50 -15.29
N ASP A 145 2.41 21.43 -14.03
CA ASP A 145 2.94 20.49 -13.04
C ASP A 145 2.68 19.05 -13.45
N LEU A 146 1.46 18.72 -13.87
CA LEU A 146 1.12 17.35 -14.32
C LEU A 146 1.96 16.94 -15.54
N ARG A 147 2.21 17.85 -16.47
CA ARG A 147 3.13 17.60 -17.60
C ARG A 147 4.55 17.30 -17.12
N ALA A 148 5.03 18.04 -16.14
CA ALA A 148 6.37 17.81 -15.57
C ALA A 148 6.44 16.43 -14.89
N MET A 149 5.43 16.06 -14.10
CA MET A 149 5.33 14.75 -13.44
C MET A 149 5.26 13.62 -14.49
N ILE A 150 4.44 13.75 -15.55
CA ILE A 150 4.36 12.78 -16.64
C ILE A 150 5.73 12.60 -17.29
N ARG A 151 6.47 13.69 -17.53
CA ARG A 151 7.81 13.63 -18.13
C ARG A 151 8.83 12.92 -17.24
N LEU A 152 8.73 13.07 -15.92
CA LEU A 152 9.57 12.32 -14.98
C LEU A 152 9.34 10.81 -15.14
N LEU A 153 8.10 10.35 -15.13
CA LEU A 153 7.76 8.93 -15.34
C LEU A 153 8.19 8.43 -16.73
N THR A 154 7.83 9.15 -17.79
CA THR A 154 8.16 8.75 -19.17
C THR A 154 9.67 8.78 -19.42
N SER A 155 10.41 9.67 -18.74
CA SER A 155 11.87 9.70 -18.82
C SER A 155 12.49 8.39 -18.27
N LYS A 156 11.86 7.76 -17.32
CA LYS A 156 12.24 6.45 -16.77
C LYS A 156 11.66 5.27 -17.57
N GLY A 157 10.83 5.53 -18.59
CA GLY A 157 10.20 4.51 -19.43
C GLY A 157 8.91 3.94 -18.86
N LEU A 158 8.32 4.62 -17.89
CA LEU A 158 7.06 4.24 -17.25
C LEU A 158 5.91 5.08 -17.83
N PRO A 159 4.76 4.47 -18.19
CA PRO A 159 3.57 5.23 -18.56
C PRO A 159 2.96 5.88 -17.32
N ALA A 160 2.38 7.06 -17.47
CA ALA A 160 1.55 7.68 -16.44
C ALA A 160 0.09 7.29 -16.68
N GLU A 161 -0.62 6.84 -15.64
CA GLU A 161 -2.00 6.38 -15.76
C GLU A 161 -2.92 6.93 -14.67
N ASP A 162 -2.54 6.80 -13.39
CA ASP A 162 -3.38 7.18 -12.28
C ASP A 162 -2.78 8.32 -11.48
N LEU A 163 -3.56 9.38 -11.27
CA LEU A 163 -3.27 10.48 -10.36
C LEU A 163 -4.11 10.28 -9.11
N VAL A 164 -3.49 9.82 -8.04
CA VAL A 164 -4.11 9.62 -6.73
C VAL A 164 -3.81 10.83 -5.86
N PHE A 165 -4.81 11.36 -5.20
CA PHE A 165 -4.67 12.55 -4.36
C PHE A 165 -5.59 12.47 -3.13
N SER A 166 -5.21 13.25 -2.12
CA SER A 166 -5.99 13.39 -0.89
C SER A 166 -7.31 14.14 -1.13
N PRO A 167 -8.35 13.93 -0.30
CA PRO A 167 -9.68 14.51 -0.52
C PRO A 167 -9.71 16.02 -0.59
N ASP A 168 -8.85 16.71 0.16
CA ASP A 168 -8.71 18.17 0.17
C ASP A 168 -8.27 18.73 -1.19
N VAL A 169 -7.39 18.03 -1.92
CA VAL A 169 -6.92 18.42 -3.25
C VAL A 169 -8.02 18.27 -4.32
N THR A 170 -9.03 17.46 -4.07
CA THR A 170 -10.16 17.28 -5.00
C THR A 170 -10.82 18.60 -5.36
N ASP A 171 -11.09 19.41 -4.35
CA ASP A 171 -11.72 20.71 -4.51
C ASP A 171 -10.84 21.68 -5.32
N ASP A 172 -9.53 21.65 -5.09
CA ASP A 172 -8.58 22.50 -5.79
C ASP A 172 -8.48 22.15 -7.27
N ILE A 173 -8.44 20.86 -7.59
CA ILE A 173 -8.45 20.37 -8.99
C ILE A 173 -9.74 20.79 -9.69
N ILE A 174 -10.91 20.57 -9.07
CA ILE A 174 -12.21 20.88 -9.68
C ILE A 174 -12.41 22.39 -9.86
N LYS A 175 -11.89 23.22 -8.94
CA LYS A 175 -12.03 24.69 -9.00
C LYS A 175 -11.05 25.37 -9.94
N ASN A 176 -9.94 24.71 -10.32
CA ASN A 176 -8.91 25.29 -11.15
C ASN A 176 -9.43 25.67 -12.53
N LYS A 177 -9.09 26.88 -13.02
CA LYS A 177 -9.59 27.42 -14.28
C LYS A 177 -9.09 26.64 -15.50
N ALA A 178 -7.81 26.27 -15.52
CA ALA A 178 -7.23 25.56 -16.64
C ALA A 178 -7.87 24.18 -16.83
N ILE A 179 -8.16 23.49 -15.73
CA ILE A 179 -8.88 22.21 -15.74
C ILE A 179 -10.33 22.40 -16.19
N LYS A 180 -11.02 23.42 -15.69
CA LYS A 180 -12.39 23.75 -16.15
C LYS A 180 -12.44 24.08 -17.63
N GLU A 181 -11.49 24.83 -18.15
CA GLU A 181 -11.41 25.14 -19.57
C GLU A 181 -11.20 23.89 -20.43
N LEU A 182 -10.38 22.94 -19.98
CA LEU A 182 -10.22 21.65 -20.64
C LEU A 182 -11.51 20.83 -20.66
N LEU A 183 -12.26 20.87 -19.58
CA LEU A 183 -13.54 20.17 -19.47
C LEU A 183 -14.68 20.84 -20.24
N ASP A 184 -14.60 22.18 -20.41
CA ASP A 184 -15.66 23.00 -21.04
C ASP A 184 -15.51 23.13 -22.58
N ILE A 185 -14.43 22.63 -23.18
CA ILE A 185 -14.25 22.61 -24.63
C ILE A 185 -15.27 21.62 -25.23
N ARG A 186 -16.41 22.17 -25.58
CA ARG A 186 -17.51 21.46 -26.26
C ARG A 186 -17.02 20.81 -27.56
N ASN A 187 -17.18 19.48 -27.64
CA ASN A 187 -16.93 18.59 -28.77
C ASN A 187 -15.53 17.96 -28.91
N VAL A 188 -14.63 18.08 -27.98
CA VAL A 188 -13.45 17.25 -27.93
C VAL A 188 -13.45 16.54 -26.60
N ASN A 189 -13.44 15.21 -26.57
CA ASN A 189 -13.35 14.40 -25.35
C ASN A 189 -11.93 14.54 -24.75
N ILE A 190 -11.64 15.69 -24.13
CA ILE A 190 -10.35 15.93 -23.45
C ILE A 190 -10.42 15.45 -22.00
N GLY A 191 -11.63 15.31 -21.46
CA GLY A 191 -11.84 14.79 -20.11
C GLY A 191 -13.32 14.53 -19.84
N THR A 192 -13.59 13.66 -18.91
CA THR A 192 -14.93 13.31 -18.45
C THR A 192 -14.93 13.28 -16.93
N ILE A 193 -15.85 14.02 -16.32
CA ILE A 193 -16.15 13.88 -14.89
C ILE A 193 -17.28 12.86 -14.79
N ALA A 194 -16.94 11.65 -14.39
CA ALA A 194 -17.87 10.57 -14.15
C ALA A 194 -17.45 9.84 -12.87
N PRO A 195 -17.91 10.30 -11.69
CA PRO A 195 -17.55 9.68 -10.43
C PRO A 195 -17.97 8.22 -10.41
N ILE A 196 -17.05 7.35 -10.05
CA ILE A 196 -17.26 5.92 -9.85
C ILE A 196 -16.62 5.59 -8.51
N GLU A 197 -17.43 5.05 -7.59
CA GLU A 197 -16.90 4.49 -6.35
C GLU A 197 -16.06 3.25 -6.68
N LEU A 198 -14.86 3.23 -6.17
CA LEU A 198 -13.95 2.11 -6.20
C LEU A 198 -13.96 1.43 -4.82
N PRO A 199 -13.49 0.19 -4.70
CA PRO A 199 -13.28 -0.42 -3.39
C PRO A 199 -12.33 0.42 -2.51
N ASP A 200 -12.43 0.23 -1.20
CA ASP A 200 -11.47 0.72 -0.21
C ASP A 200 -11.30 2.26 -0.17
N GLY A 201 -12.43 2.99 -0.12
CA GLY A 201 -12.43 4.44 0.05
C GLY A 201 -11.90 5.25 -1.13
N ALA A 202 -11.61 4.61 -2.27
CA ALA A 202 -11.20 5.29 -3.47
C ALA A 202 -12.40 5.74 -4.32
N SER A 203 -12.29 6.89 -4.97
CA SER A 203 -13.30 7.42 -5.88
C SER A 203 -12.65 7.95 -7.14
N ARG A 204 -12.98 7.37 -8.30
CA ARG A 204 -12.55 7.95 -9.57
C ARG A 204 -13.47 9.09 -9.96
N ILE A 205 -12.93 10.31 -9.97
CA ILE A 205 -13.68 11.52 -10.30
C ILE A 205 -13.85 11.65 -11.81
N GLY A 206 -12.81 11.35 -12.58
CA GLY A 206 -12.83 11.50 -14.02
C GLY A 206 -11.54 11.05 -14.68
N VAL A 207 -11.44 11.41 -15.97
CA VAL A 207 -10.23 11.19 -16.78
C VAL A 207 -9.88 12.50 -17.45
N ILE A 208 -8.61 12.87 -17.45
CA ILE A 208 -8.10 14.04 -18.16
C ILE A 208 -7.01 13.61 -19.14
N ASN A 209 -7.06 14.13 -20.38
CA ASN A 209 -6.02 13.89 -21.34
C ASN A 209 -4.99 15.03 -21.32
N ILE A 210 -3.73 14.69 -21.05
CA ILE A 210 -2.62 15.64 -21.03
C ILE A 210 -1.54 15.15 -22.00
N ASP A 211 -1.31 15.92 -23.05
CA ASP A 211 -0.30 15.63 -24.09
C ASP A 211 -0.41 14.21 -24.68
N GLY A 212 -1.64 13.68 -24.77
CA GLY A 212 -1.93 12.35 -25.30
C GLY A 212 -1.89 11.21 -24.26
N HIS A 213 -1.69 11.53 -22.99
CA HIS A 213 -1.80 10.58 -21.88
C HIS A 213 -3.16 10.75 -21.20
N ASP A 214 -3.93 9.68 -21.12
CA ASP A 214 -5.18 9.63 -20.38
C ASP A 214 -4.86 9.33 -18.91
N ILE A 215 -5.12 10.29 -18.04
CA ILE A 215 -4.83 10.20 -16.61
C ILE A 215 -6.14 10.08 -15.85
N ASN A 216 -6.31 9.00 -15.11
CA ASN A 216 -7.42 8.82 -14.18
C ASN A 216 -7.23 9.72 -12.95
N LEU A 217 -8.24 10.48 -12.59
CA LEU A 217 -8.26 11.30 -11.38
C LEU A 217 -8.93 10.52 -10.27
N ILE A 218 -8.17 10.14 -9.24
CA ILE A 218 -8.63 9.28 -8.15
C ILE A 218 -8.45 10.03 -6.83
N SER A 219 -9.56 10.30 -6.15
CA SER A 219 -9.57 10.75 -4.76
C SER A 219 -9.53 9.54 -3.84
N TYR A 220 -8.67 9.57 -2.85
CA TYR A 220 -8.51 8.48 -1.88
C TYR A 220 -8.70 9.02 -0.48
N ASP A 221 -9.83 8.66 0.15
CA ASP A 221 -10.29 9.18 1.44
C ASP A 221 -10.36 8.13 2.55
N GLU A 222 -9.74 6.96 2.35
CA GLU A 222 -9.66 5.94 3.37
C GLU A 222 -8.81 6.40 4.56
N GLN A 223 -9.27 6.02 5.76
CA GLN A 223 -8.68 6.41 7.02
C GLN A 223 -8.28 5.19 7.84
N TYR A 224 -7.27 5.35 8.65
CA TYR A 224 -6.86 4.39 9.66
C TYR A 224 -6.82 5.05 11.04
N GLU A 225 -6.98 4.25 12.07
CA GLU A 225 -6.81 4.68 13.46
C GLU A 225 -5.33 4.55 13.85
N ASP A 226 -4.73 5.65 14.26
CA ASP A 226 -3.35 5.67 14.72
C ASP A 226 -3.21 5.07 16.12
N GLU A 227 -1.99 5.00 16.65
CA GLU A 227 -1.70 4.44 17.97
C GLU A 227 -2.31 5.26 19.13
N ASN A 228 -2.75 6.48 18.90
CA ASN A 228 -3.41 7.34 19.86
C ASN A 228 -4.95 7.23 19.80
N GLY A 229 -5.48 6.47 18.84
CA GLY A 229 -6.90 6.35 18.58
C GLY A 229 -7.47 7.50 17.74
N GLU A 230 -6.59 8.24 17.03
CA GLU A 230 -7.00 9.31 16.12
C GLU A 230 -7.08 8.80 14.69
N LEU A 231 -8.15 9.21 13.97
CA LEU A 231 -8.31 8.85 12.57
C LEU A 231 -7.39 9.71 11.69
N GLN A 232 -6.59 9.05 10.87
CA GLN A 232 -5.65 9.65 9.94
C GLN A 232 -5.92 9.15 8.52
N TYR A 233 -5.74 10.00 7.50
CA TYR A 233 -5.80 9.57 6.11
C TYR A 233 -4.52 8.85 5.69
N PHE A 234 -4.63 7.75 4.95
CA PHE A 234 -3.45 7.05 4.39
C PHE A 234 -2.64 7.96 3.46
N MET A 235 -3.31 8.78 2.65
CA MET A 235 -2.63 9.75 1.78
C MET A 235 -2.11 10.99 2.52
N GLY A 236 -2.54 11.21 3.79
CA GLY A 236 -2.29 12.48 4.46
C GLY A 236 -3.00 13.65 3.75
N GLU A 237 -2.68 14.88 4.13
CA GLU A 237 -3.28 16.10 3.55
C GLU A 237 -2.36 16.72 2.49
N GLY A 238 -2.93 17.26 1.41
CA GLY A 238 -2.21 17.98 0.37
C GLY A 238 -1.28 17.14 -0.50
N ASN A 239 -1.38 15.82 -0.43
CA ASN A 239 -0.51 14.93 -1.19
C ASN A 239 -1.13 14.50 -2.52
N VAL A 240 -0.26 14.40 -3.52
CA VAL A 240 -0.62 13.95 -4.88
C VAL A 240 0.44 12.98 -5.37
N VAL A 241 0.02 11.83 -5.88
CA VAL A 241 0.90 10.79 -6.42
C VAL A 241 0.47 10.43 -7.83
N LEU A 242 1.36 10.57 -8.79
CA LEU A 242 1.16 10.09 -10.15
C LEU A 242 1.83 8.73 -10.31
N THR A 243 1.04 7.70 -10.65
CA THR A 243 1.51 6.32 -10.71
C THR A 243 1.54 5.77 -12.11
N ALA A 244 2.36 4.73 -12.28
CA ALA A 244 2.37 3.89 -13.47
C ALA A 244 1.71 2.54 -13.15
N PRO A 245 0.95 1.93 -14.07
CA PRO A 245 0.28 0.67 -13.83
C PRO A 245 1.30 -0.43 -13.52
N ALA A 246 0.96 -1.28 -12.54
CA ALA A 246 1.77 -2.43 -12.10
C ALA A 246 3.23 -2.10 -11.74
N SER A 247 3.52 -0.86 -11.33
CA SER A 247 4.86 -0.44 -10.92
C SER A 247 5.23 -0.84 -9.49
N GLY A 248 4.23 -1.05 -8.62
CA GLY A 248 4.40 -1.51 -7.25
C GLY A 248 4.23 -3.02 -7.10
N ARG A 249 4.91 -3.61 -6.11
CA ARG A 249 4.76 -5.02 -5.73
C ARG A 249 4.80 -5.16 -4.22
N SER A 250 3.86 -5.92 -3.68
CA SER A 250 3.91 -6.37 -2.29
C SER A 250 4.75 -7.64 -2.21
N LEU A 251 5.80 -7.62 -1.40
CA LEU A 251 6.69 -8.76 -1.21
C LEU A 251 6.42 -9.36 0.17
N TYR A 252 6.22 -10.67 0.19
CA TYR A 252 5.98 -11.43 1.41
C TYR A 252 7.10 -12.43 1.61
N GLY A 253 7.59 -12.60 2.84
CA GLY A 253 8.61 -13.58 3.19
C GLY A 253 8.01 -14.86 3.77
N ALA A 254 8.80 -15.88 4.00
CA ALA A 254 8.37 -17.10 4.66
C ALA A 254 8.27 -16.91 6.17
N VAL A 255 7.21 -17.41 6.81
CA VAL A 255 7.02 -17.39 8.26
C VAL A 255 7.38 -18.75 8.85
N SER A 256 8.32 -18.76 9.77
CA SER A 256 8.65 -19.95 10.55
C SER A 256 8.00 -19.86 11.92
N GLN A 257 7.16 -20.84 12.26
CA GLN A 257 6.48 -20.90 13.52
C GLN A 257 6.61 -22.28 14.18
N LEU A 258 6.57 -22.29 15.50
CA LEU A 258 6.54 -23.53 16.29
C LEU A 258 5.09 -24.03 16.34
N GLU A 259 4.86 -25.24 15.82
CA GLU A 259 3.55 -25.88 15.90
C GLU A 259 3.37 -26.61 17.23
N GLN A 260 2.21 -26.42 17.86
CA GLN A 260 1.89 -27.15 19.11
C GLN A 260 1.64 -28.63 18.89
N SER A 261 1.21 -29.01 17.69
CA SER A 261 0.84 -30.40 17.35
C SER A 261 2.02 -31.39 17.43
N ASP A 262 3.22 -30.95 17.07
CA ASP A 262 4.42 -31.81 16.99
C ASP A 262 5.65 -31.21 17.68
N GLY A 263 5.56 -29.99 18.18
CA GLY A 263 6.64 -29.27 18.86
C GLY A 263 7.82 -28.94 17.94
N ARG A 264 7.59 -28.80 16.62
CA ARG A 264 8.63 -28.50 15.63
C ARG A 264 8.39 -27.17 14.95
N PHE A 265 9.46 -26.62 14.39
CA PHE A 265 9.37 -25.43 13.55
C PHE A 265 8.95 -25.82 12.14
N HIS A 266 7.88 -25.17 11.65
CA HIS A 266 7.42 -25.28 10.29
C HIS A 266 7.52 -23.92 9.59
N THR A 267 7.90 -23.95 8.32
CA THR A 267 8.01 -22.73 7.50
C THR A 267 6.90 -22.71 6.45
N TYR A 268 6.11 -21.65 6.48
CA TYR A 268 4.97 -21.46 5.60
C TYR A 268 5.26 -20.35 4.59
N MET A 269 5.00 -20.65 3.30
CA MET A 269 5.09 -19.70 2.20
C MET A 269 3.67 -19.31 1.76
N ALA A 270 2.98 -18.54 2.56
CA ALA A 270 1.61 -18.09 2.26
C ALA A 270 1.45 -16.64 2.69
N ASN A 271 0.59 -15.88 2.01
CA ASN A 271 0.35 -14.47 2.30
C ASN A 271 -0.18 -14.24 3.72
N ARG A 272 -0.95 -15.20 4.23
CA ARG A 272 -1.57 -15.18 5.55
C ARG A 272 -1.40 -16.54 6.20
N VAL A 273 -0.85 -16.58 7.40
CA VAL A 273 -0.64 -17.80 8.17
C VAL A 273 -1.31 -17.65 9.52
N PRO A 274 -2.54 -18.16 9.71
CA PRO A 274 -3.17 -18.16 11.01
C PRO A 274 -2.47 -19.15 11.94
N LYS A 275 -2.24 -18.76 13.20
CA LYS A 275 -1.71 -19.62 14.23
C LYS A 275 -2.70 -19.67 15.38
N TYR A 276 -3.07 -20.87 15.75
CA TYR A 276 -3.94 -21.15 16.87
C TYR A 276 -3.13 -21.76 17.99
N THR A 277 -3.24 -21.24 19.20
CA THR A 277 -2.58 -21.76 20.38
C THR A 277 -3.59 -21.90 21.52
N ALA A 278 -3.56 -23.03 22.21
CA ALA A 278 -4.38 -23.29 23.39
C ALA A 278 -3.46 -23.41 24.62
N ASP A 279 -3.83 -22.71 25.69
CA ASP A 279 -3.21 -22.86 27.00
C ASP A 279 -4.23 -23.51 27.95
N ALA A 280 -3.99 -24.76 28.26
CA ALA A 280 -4.89 -25.55 29.12
C ALA A 280 -4.82 -25.14 30.59
N GLU A 281 -3.73 -24.53 31.06
CA GLU A 281 -3.62 -24.06 32.45
C GLU A 281 -4.35 -22.74 32.67
N ALA A 282 -4.27 -21.85 31.67
CA ALA A 282 -4.94 -20.55 31.70
C ALA A 282 -6.38 -20.60 31.16
N GLU A 283 -6.85 -21.75 30.66
CA GLU A 283 -8.15 -21.92 29.99
C GLU A 283 -8.39 -20.86 28.91
N THR A 284 -7.33 -20.56 28.13
CA THR A 284 -7.35 -19.52 27.06
C THR A 284 -7.00 -20.09 25.71
N LEU A 285 -7.69 -19.57 24.70
CA LEU A 285 -7.35 -19.76 23.30
C LEU A 285 -6.76 -18.48 22.76
N SER A 286 -5.79 -18.58 21.89
CA SER A 286 -5.17 -17.42 21.25
C SER A 286 -5.06 -17.63 19.76
N LEU A 287 -5.60 -16.70 19.00
CA LEU A 287 -5.50 -16.64 17.56
C LEU A 287 -4.51 -15.53 17.17
N ILE A 288 -3.49 -15.90 16.42
CA ILE A 288 -2.51 -14.97 15.83
C ILE A 288 -2.64 -15.11 14.30
N HIS A 289 -2.77 -14.00 13.62
CA HIS A 289 -2.73 -13.98 12.16
C HIS A 289 -1.43 -13.33 11.71
N ILE A 290 -0.62 -14.04 10.94
CA ILE A 290 0.71 -13.60 10.55
C ILE A 290 0.76 -13.48 9.03
N PRO A 291 0.93 -12.29 8.45
CA PRO A 291 1.31 -12.17 7.04
C PRO A 291 2.72 -12.72 6.84
N SER A 292 2.90 -13.46 5.76
CA SER A 292 4.16 -14.11 5.46
C SER A 292 5.12 -13.15 4.76
N PRO A 293 6.21 -12.68 5.39
CA PRO A 293 7.27 -11.96 4.68
C PRO A 293 8.04 -12.92 3.76
N ARG A 294 8.41 -12.52 2.54
CA ARG A 294 9.17 -13.35 1.61
C ARG A 294 10.65 -13.01 1.67
N ASP A 295 11.49 -13.93 2.14
CA ASP A 295 12.90 -13.88 1.80
C ASP A 295 13.04 -14.27 0.32
N VAL A 296 13.47 -13.34 -0.50
CA VAL A 296 13.87 -13.62 -1.86
C VAL A 296 15.32 -14.10 -1.80
N GLU A 297 15.54 -15.39 -1.54
CA GLU A 297 16.77 -16.03 -2.00
C GLU A 297 16.59 -16.36 -3.46
N GLU A 298 17.21 -15.58 -4.31
CA GLU A 298 17.42 -15.96 -5.69
C GLU A 298 18.61 -16.90 -5.79
N SER A 299 18.33 -18.08 -6.30
CA SER A 299 19.29 -18.98 -6.92
C SER A 299 19.83 -18.41 -8.24
#